data_8598e62f1598e2cae9b6aabb61b35261
#
_entry.id   8598e62f1598e2cae9b6aabb61b35261
#
_cell.length_a   1.000
_cell.length_b   1.000
_cell.length_c   1.000
_cell.angle_alpha   90.00
_cell.angle_beta   90.00
_cell.angle_gamma   90.00
#
_symmetry.space_group_name_H-M   'P 1'
#
loop_
_entity.id
_entity.type
_entity.pdbx_description
1 polymer ?
#
loop_
_entity_poly.entity_id
_entity_poly.type
_entity_poly.pdbx_seq_one_letter_code
_entity_poly.pdbx_strand_id
1 'polypeptide(L)'
;MKHSDLRLCRTLLFLPASNERAIAKARGLEADMVVLDLEDSVRAEDKAEARERALEAAREGFGGRPVAIRMNPSGTADYGADVVCVRKSAADYVVLAKVNAPKEAGDAAWLTGRPVLAMIETPRGVIDAASIAPATRGLIAGTNDLSAELGIPAGEGRRGLVYALQRIVLAARAAGVAAFDGVYNALEDEEGLVEECRQGRAYGFDGKSVIHPAQIATANRLFGPDEGEIEEARRLIAEATGGAERFEGRMIEGMHVDQARAVLAKARLS
;
A
#
# COMPACT_ATOMS: atom_id res chain seq x y z
N MET A 1 -20.25 -2.80 -2.92
CA MET A 1 -19.67 -1.79 -2.01
C MET A 1 -18.88 -0.79 -2.84
N LYS A 2 -19.00 0.52 -2.58
CA LYS A 2 -18.19 1.53 -3.25
C LYS A 2 -16.73 1.26 -2.82
N HIS A 3 -15.82 1.03 -3.79
CA HIS A 3 -14.39 0.96 -3.52
C HIS A 3 -13.99 2.28 -2.86
N SER A 4 -13.59 2.24 -1.59
CA SER A 4 -13.02 3.39 -0.90
C SER A 4 -11.80 3.87 -1.70
N ASP A 5 -11.58 5.18 -1.74
CA ASP A 5 -10.37 5.72 -2.37
C ASP A 5 -9.14 5.20 -1.61
N LEU A 6 -8.38 4.32 -2.25
CA LEU A 6 -7.19 3.70 -1.65
C LEU A 6 -6.12 4.71 -1.25
N ARG A 7 -6.13 5.91 -1.83
CA ARG A 7 -5.21 6.98 -1.43
C ARG A 7 -5.47 7.51 -0.02
N LEU A 8 -6.62 7.16 0.56
CA LEU A 8 -6.92 7.48 1.94
C LEU A 8 -6.31 6.48 2.93
N CYS A 9 -5.97 5.24 2.50
CA CYS A 9 -5.34 4.24 3.36
C CYS A 9 -3.93 4.67 3.77
N ARG A 10 -3.65 4.61 5.07
CA ARG A 10 -2.36 4.97 5.68
C ARG A 10 -1.49 3.75 5.93
N THR A 11 -2.12 2.60 6.21
CA THR A 11 -1.42 1.36 6.54
C THR A 11 -2.02 0.15 5.86
N LEU A 12 -1.14 -0.68 5.29
CA LEU A 12 -1.43 -2.02 4.79
C LEU A 12 -0.72 -3.02 5.70
N LEU A 13 -1.46 -3.72 6.56
CA LEU A 13 -0.89 -4.72 7.47
C LEU A 13 -0.74 -6.06 6.74
N PHE A 14 0.50 -6.42 6.43
CA PHE A 14 0.85 -7.73 5.90
C PHE A 14 1.00 -8.73 7.04
N LEU A 15 0.38 -9.89 6.90
CA LEU A 15 0.52 -10.99 7.84
C LEU A 15 0.45 -12.35 7.13
N PRO A 16 1.26 -13.33 7.56
CA PRO A 16 1.23 -14.66 6.97
C PRO A 16 -0.15 -15.31 7.12
N ALA A 17 -0.74 -15.75 6.03
CA ALA A 17 -2.02 -16.46 6.08
C ALA A 17 -1.90 -17.83 6.79
N SER A 18 -0.70 -18.34 6.98
CA SER A 18 -0.42 -19.52 7.80
C SER A 18 -0.51 -19.28 9.31
N ASN A 19 -0.53 -17.99 9.76
CA ASN A 19 -0.51 -17.63 11.19
C ASN A 19 -1.89 -17.24 11.72
N GLU A 20 -2.64 -18.22 12.22
CA GLU A 20 -3.98 -18.04 12.77
C GLU A 20 -4.04 -17.01 13.92
N ARG A 21 -3.01 -16.98 14.79
CA ARG A 21 -2.94 -16.05 15.92
C ARG A 21 -2.78 -14.61 15.42
N ALA A 22 -1.96 -14.40 14.39
CA ALA A 22 -1.79 -13.07 13.79
C ALA A 22 -3.09 -12.61 13.13
N ILE A 23 -3.80 -13.49 12.42
CA ILE A 23 -5.10 -13.22 11.81
C ILE A 23 -6.12 -12.81 12.88
N ALA A 24 -6.25 -13.59 13.95
CA ALA A 24 -7.16 -13.29 15.05
C ALA A 24 -6.84 -11.94 15.70
N LYS A 25 -5.56 -11.67 15.98
CA LYS A 25 -5.10 -10.39 16.56
C LYS A 25 -5.40 -9.22 15.65
N ALA A 26 -5.22 -9.37 14.34
CA ALA A 26 -5.43 -8.29 13.36
C ALA A 26 -6.85 -7.73 13.34
N ARG A 27 -7.85 -8.49 13.79
CA ARG A 27 -9.24 -8.02 13.88
C ARG A 27 -9.42 -6.86 14.86
N GLY A 28 -8.62 -6.79 15.91
CA GLY A 28 -8.64 -5.71 16.92
C GLY A 28 -7.64 -4.59 16.67
N LEU A 29 -6.89 -4.60 15.54
CA LEU A 29 -5.89 -3.58 15.23
C LEU A 29 -6.49 -2.49 14.32
N GLU A 30 -5.89 -1.32 14.32
CA GLU A 30 -6.35 -0.14 13.57
C GLU A 30 -5.61 0.07 12.24
N ALA A 31 -5.18 -1.01 11.60
CA ALA A 31 -4.67 -0.91 10.23
C ALA A 31 -5.81 -0.57 9.26
N ASP A 32 -5.56 0.26 8.26
CA ASP A 32 -6.59 0.68 7.31
C ASP A 32 -6.94 -0.43 6.29
N MET A 33 -6.01 -1.35 6.01
CA MET A 33 -6.19 -2.54 5.18
C MET A 33 -5.45 -3.72 5.79
N VAL A 34 -5.98 -4.93 5.63
CA VAL A 34 -5.29 -6.19 5.98
C VAL A 34 -4.92 -6.93 4.71
N VAL A 35 -3.67 -7.38 4.62
CA VAL A 35 -3.15 -8.18 3.51
C VAL A 35 -2.78 -9.57 4.04
N LEU A 36 -3.55 -10.57 3.63
CA LEU A 36 -3.29 -11.98 3.92
C LEU A 36 -2.25 -12.50 2.93
N ASP A 37 -1.08 -12.84 3.42
CA ASP A 37 0.04 -13.21 2.57
C ASP A 37 0.12 -14.70 2.30
N LEU A 38 0.22 -15.07 1.02
CA LEU A 38 0.45 -16.44 0.55
C LEU A 38 1.85 -16.62 -0.09
N GLU A 39 2.66 -15.55 -0.11
CA GLU A 39 3.95 -15.52 -0.81
C GLU A 39 5.11 -15.80 0.16
N ASP A 40 6.07 -14.90 0.29
CA ASP A 40 7.36 -15.11 0.97
C ASP A 40 7.24 -15.39 2.46
N SER A 41 6.21 -14.89 3.15
CA SER A 41 6.02 -15.17 4.58
C SER A 41 5.44 -16.56 4.89
N VAL A 42 5.10 -17.34 3.86
CA VAL A 42 4.52 -18.69 3.98
C VAL A 42 5.45 -19.73 3.34
N ARG A 43 5.85 -20.74 4.12
CA ARG A 43 6.69 -21.82 3.62
C ARG A 43 5.96 -22.61 2.53
N ALA A 44 6.70 -23.26 1.64
CA ALA A 44 6.14 -24.02 0.53
C ALA A 44 5.17 -25.12 1.02
N GLU A 45 5.53 -25.85 2.07
CA GLU A 45 4.72 -26.91 2.67
C GLU A 45 3.42 -26.39 3.30
N ASP A 46 3.39 -25.13 3.75
CA ASP A 46 2.24 -24.53 4.45
C ASP A 46 1.27 -23.81 3.49
N LYS A 47 1.63 -23.61 2.22
CA LYS A 47 0.85 -22.79 1.28
C LYS A 47 -0.58 -23.30 1.05
N ALA A 48 -0.78 -24.61 1.03
CA ALA A 48 -2.12 -25.18 0.84
C ALA A 48 -3.05 -24.82 2.01
N GLU A 49 -2.57 -24.99 3.24
CA GLU A 49 -3.32 -24.65 4.45
C GLU A 49 -3.50 -23.12 4.60
N ALA A 50 -2.49 -22.33 4.23
CA ALA A 50 -2.57 -20.89 4.23
C ALA A 50 -3.67 -20.36 3.30
N ARG A 51 -3.90 -21.00 2.14
CA ARG A 51 -5.00 -20.65 1.23
C ARG A 51 -6.37 -20.87 1.88
N GLU A 52 -6.57 -22.00 2.56
CA GLU A 52 -7.83 -22.27 3.26
C GLU A 52 -8.08 -21.26 4.39
N ARG A 53 -7.05 -20.94 5.17
CA ARG A 53 -7.14 -19.90 6.22
C ARG A 53 -7.41 -18.51 5.63
N ALA A 54 -6.79 -18.17 4.51
CA ALA A 54 -7.04 -16.90 3.84
C ALA A 54 -8.49 -16.78 3.37
N LEU A 55 -9.07 -17.85 2.84
CA LEU A 55 -10.49 -17.92 2.45
C LEU A 55 -11.40 -17.65 3.65
N GLU A 56 -11.17 -18.35 4.75
CA GLU A 56 -11.98 -18.23 5.96
C GLU A 56 -11.83 -16.82 6.58
N ALA A 57 -10.59 -16.32 6.74
CA ALA A 57 -10.30 -15.01 7.31
C ALA A 57 -10.94 -13.88 6.48
N ALA A 58 -10.87 -13.96 5.15
CA ALA A 58 -11.51 -12.99 4.27
C ALA A 58 -13.04 -13.01 4.39
N ARG A 59 -13.64 -14.22 4.57
CA ARG A 59 -15.10 -14.37 4.76
C ARG A 59 -15.56 -13.76 6.08
N GLU A 60 -14.81 -13.99 7.17
CA GLU A 60 -15.11 -13.43 8.49
C GLU A 60 -14.88 -11.91 8.54
N GLY A 61 -13.92 -11.43 7.74
CA GLY A 61 -13.59 -10.01 7.63
C GLY A 61 -12.83 -9.44 8.82
N PHE A 62 -12.57 -8.14 8.73
CA PHE A 62 -11.76 -7.39 9.70
C PHE A 62 -12.45 -6.08 10.11
N GLY A 63 -13.71 -6.16 10.57
CA GLY A 63 -14.44 -4.99 11.06
C GLY A 63 -14.82 -3.98 9.97
N GLY A 64 -15.10 -4.46 8.74
CA GLY A 64 -15.46 -3.61 7.60
C GLY A 64 -14.26 -2.98 6.86
N ARG A 65 -13.05 -3.22 7.33
CA ARG A 65 -11.82 -2.79 6.64
C ARG A 65 -11.58 -3.62 5.39
N PRO A 66 -11.01 -3.03 4.33
CA PRO A 66 -10.62 -3.74 3.12
C PRO A 66 -9.66 -4.90 3.42
N VAL A 67 -9.87 -6.00 2.71
CA VAL A 67 -9.02 -7.20 2.78
C VAL A 67 -8.42 -7.45 1.41
N ALA A 68 -7.10 -7.66 1.38
CA ALA A 68 -6.40 -8.14 0.20
C ALA A 68 -5.75 -9.50 0.47
N ILE A 69 -5.52 -10.28 -0.57
CA ILE A 69 -4.70 -11.51 -0.51
C ILE A 69 -3.50 -11.30 -1.41
N ARG A 70 -2.28 -11.45 -0.86
CA ARG A 70 -1.05 -11.43 -1.67
C ARG A 70 -0.80 -12.81 -2.24
N MET A 71 -0.78 -12.88 -3.57
CA MET A 71 -0.49 -14.08 -4.34
C MET A 71 1.00 -14.18 -4.68
N ASN A 72 1.45 -15.41 -4.91
CA ASN A 72 2.75 -15.68 -5.49
C ASN A 72 2.87 -15.05 -6.92
N PRO A 73 4.10 -14.75 -7.38
CA PRO A 73 4.32 -14.15 -8.69
C PRO A 73 3.74 -14.98 -9.84
N SER A 74 3.33 -14.33 -10.92
CA SER A 74 2.90 -15.00 -12.13
C SER A 74 3.99 -15.92 -12.66
N GLY A 75 3.61 -17.12 -13.16
CA GLY A 75 4.56 -18.11 -13.67
C GLY A 75 5.16 -19.04 -12.60
N THR A 76 4.90 -18.84 -11.32
CA THR A 76 5.28 -19.79 -10.26
C THR A 76 4.29 -20.95 -10.15
N ALA A 77 4.72 -22.07 -9.54
CA ALA A 77 3.88 -23.24 -9.35
C ALA A 77 2.64 -22.97 -8.50
N ASP A 78 2.73 -22.06 -7.54
CA ASP A 78 1.65 -21.71 -6.61
C ASP A 78 0.63 -20.72 -7.18
N TYR A 79 0.99 -19.96 -8.22
CA TYR A 79 0.14 -18.90 -8.79
C TYR A 79 -1.27 -19.38 -9.15
N GLY A 80 -1.38 -20.54 -9.83
CA GLY A 80 -2.67 -21.06 -10.27
C GLY A 80 -3.60 -21.40 -9.10
N ALA A 81 -3.05 -21.97 -8.02
CA ALA A 81 -3.80 -22.29 -6.82
C ALA A 81 -4.22 -21.02 -6.06
N ASP A 82 -3.36 -20.00 -6.04
CA ASP A 82 -3.67 -18.70 -5.43
C ASP A 82 -4.80 -17.99 -6.18
N VAL A 83 -4.79 -18.01 -7.51
CA VAL A 83 -5.88 -17.47 -8.35
C VAL A 83 -7.22 -18.12 -7.96
N VAL A 84 -7.25 -19.44 -7.81
CA VAL A 84 -8.47 -20.14 -7.39
C VAL A 84 -8.91 -19.74 -5.99
N CYS A 85 -7.96 -19.58 -5.06
CA CYS A 85 -8.21 -19.11 -3.70
C CYS A 85 -8.83 -17.70 -3.72
N VAL A 86 -8.17 -16.73 -4.36
CA VAL A 86 -8.65 -15.32 -4.40
C VAL A 86 -10.01 -15.23 -5.07
N ARG A 87 -10.25 -15.94 -6.17
CA ARG A 87 -11.53 -15.96 -6.88
C ARG A 87 -12.70 -16.42 -6.01
N LYS A 88 -12.46 -17.39 -5.13
CA LYS A 88 -13.46 -17.94 -4.18
C LYS A 88 -13.59 -17.10 -2.91
N SER A 89 -12.62 -16.25 -2.61
CA SER A 89 -12.57 -15.50 -1.36
C SER A 89 -13.54 -14.30 -1.35
N ALA A 90 -13.77 -13.73 -0.17
CA ALA A 90 -14.46 -12.48 0.03
C ALA A 90 -13.48 -11.27 0.06
N ALA A 91 -12.22 -11.44 -0.37
CA ALA A 91 -11.25 -10.35 -0.42
C ALA A 91 -11.70 -9.25 -1.40
N ASP A 92 -11.44 -8.00 -1.05
CA ASP A 92 -11.77 -6.83 -1.87
C ASP A 92 -10.74 -6.62 -2.97
N TYR A 93 -9.48 -6.96 -2.71
CA TYR A 93 -8.33 -6.75 -3.60
C TYR A 93 -7.45 -7.98 -3.66
N VAL A 94 -6.64 -8.04 -4.70
CA VAL A 94 -5.49 -8.95 -4.79
C VAL A 94 -4.20 -8.13 -4.84
N VAL A 95 -3.20 -8.53 -4.07
CA VAL A 95 -1.82 -8.04 -4.20
C VAL A 95 -1.06 -9.04 -5.05
N LEU A 96 -0.48 -8.61 -6.16
CA LEU A 96 0.36 -9.46 -7.01
C LEU A 96 1.83 -9.12 -6.76
N ALA A 97 2.61 -10.11 -6.34
CA ALA A 97 4.04 -9.99 -6.14
C ALA A 97 4.81 -9.92 -7.46
N LYS A 98 5.95 -9.23 -7.46
CA LYS A 98 6.97 -9.20 -8.53
C LYS A 98 6.43 -8.88 -9.93
N VAL A 99 5.57 -7.86 -10.02
CA VAL A 99 4.96 -7.46 -11.30
C VAL A 99 5.99 -6.76 -12.18
N ASN A 100 6.20 -7.28 -13.38
CA ASN A 100 7.17 -6.80 -14.36
C ASN A 100 6.54 -6.23 -15.64
N ALA A 101 5.26 -6.52 -15.87
CA ALA A 101 4.57 -6.08 -17.08
C ALA A 101 3.07 -5.80 -16.80
N PRO A 102 2.44 -4.87 -17.55
CA PRO A 102 1.01 -4.56 -17.38
C PRO A 102 0.10 -5.77 -17.62
N LYS A 103 0.52 -6.70 -18.49
CA LYS A 103 -0.22 -7.92 -18.78
C LYS A 103 -0.40 -8.81 -17.53
N GLU A 104 0.60 -8.90 -16.66
CA GLU A 104 0.53 -9.73 -15.46
C GLU A 104 -0.54 -9.22 -14.50
N ALA A 105 -0.61 -7.89 -14.30
CA ALA A 105 -1.65 -7.26 -13.49
C ALA A 105 -3.04 -7.42 -14.14
N GLY A 106 -3.14 -7.25 -15.45
CA GLY A 106 -4.38 -7.42 -16.20
C GLY A 106 -4.91 -8.87 -16.15
N ASP A 107 -4.04 -9.84 -16.35
CA ASP A 107 -4.38 -11.28 -16.26
C ASP A 107 -4.82 -11.63 -14.82
N ALA A 108 -4.11 -11.16 -13.81
CA ALA A 108 -4.49 -11.41 -12.41
C ALA A 108 -5.87 -10.82 -12.09
N ALA A 109 -6.15 -9.59 -12.53
CA ALA A 109 -7.45 -8.96 -12.34
C ALA A 109 -8.58 -9.77 -13.02
N TRP A 110 -8.35 -10.21 -14.25
CA TRP A 110 -9.33 -10.99 -15.01
C TRP A 110 -9.57 -12.38 -14.40
N LEU A 111 -8.49 -13.09 -14.05
CA LEU A 111 -8.56 -14.45 -13.51
C LEU A 111 -9.22 -14.49 -12.13
N THR A 112 -8.89 -13.54 -11.27
CA THR A 112 -9.39 -13.49 -9.88
C THR A 112 -10.76 -12.80 -9.78
N GLY A 113 -11.10 -11.93 -10.74
CA GLY A 113 -12.27 -11.04 -10.66
C GLY A 113 -12.11 -9.95 -9.60
N ARG A 114 -10.86 -9.64 -9.18
CA ARG A 114 -10.53 -8.63 -8.16
C ARG A 114 -9.63 -7.55 -8.70
N PRO A 115 -9.78 -6.29 -8.25
CA PRO A 115 -8.83 -5.24 -8.56
C PRO A 115 -7.46 -5.53 -7.97
N VAL A 116 -6.39 -5.22 -8.72
CA VAL A 116 -5.01 -5.55 -8.38
C VAL A 116 -4.30 -4.37 -7.73
N LEU A 117 -3.53 -4.66 -6.68
CA LEU A 117 -2.42 -3.87 -6.18
C LEU A 117 -1.12 -4.56 -6.63
N ALA A 118 -0.28 -3.87 -7.39
CA ALA A 118 0.95 -4.46 -7.91
C ALA A 118 2.15 -4.14 -7.00
N MET A 119 2.88 -5.19 -6.57
CA MET A 119 4.17 -4.98 -5.92
C MET A 119 5.23 -4.71 -6.98
N ILE A 120 5.87 -3.56 -6.86
CA ILE A 120 6.99 -3.11 -7.69
C ILE A 120 8.26 -3.31 -6.87
N GLU A 121 8.90 -4.45 -7.09
CA GLU A 121 9.98 -4.95 -6.24
C GLU A 121 11.13 -5.60 -7.03
N THR A 122 11.13 -5.36 -8.34
CA THR A 122 12.21 -5.76 -9.24
C THR A 122 12.69 -4.56 -10.03
N PRO A 123 13.95 -4.51 -10.50
CA PRO A 123 14.44 -3.45 -11.39
C PRO A 123 13.59 -3.31 -12.65
N ARG A 124 13.12 -4.42 -13.21
CA ARG A 124 12.24 -4.41 -14.38
C ARG A 124 10.90 -3.75 -14.07
N GLY A 125 10.27 -4.14 -12.96
CA GLY A 125 9.01 -3.54 -12.51
C GLY A 125 9.12 -2.04 -12.27
N VAL A 126 10.25 -1.57 -11.71
CA VAL A 126 10.52 -0.13 -11.54
C VAL A 126 10.61 0.60 -12.88
N ILE A 127 11.35 0.04 -13.86
CA ILE A 127 11.48 0.62 -15.20
C ILE A 127 10.10 0.73 -15.87
N ASP A 128 9.28 -0.31 -15.77
CA ASP A 128 7.99 -0.42 -16.44
C ASP A 128 6.80 0.07 -15.58
N ALA A 129 7.04 0.63 -14.39
CA ALA A 129 6.01 1.05 -13.45
C ALA A 129 4.92 1.95 -14.09
N ALA A 130 5.32 2.86 -14.98
CA ALA A 130 4.38 3.76 -15.68
C ALA A 130 3.42 3.02 -16.63
N SER A 131 3.84 1.89 -17.23
CA SER A 131 2.97 1.05 -18.06
C SER A 131 2.13 0.08 -17.22
N ILE A 132 2.63 -0.34 -16.04
CA ILE A 132 1.95 -1.24 -15.11
C ILE A 132 0.80 -0.52 -14.38
N ALA A 133 1.04 0.70 -13.92
CA ALA A 133 0.12 1.44 -13.06
C ALA A 133 -1.33 1.53 -13.60
N PRO A 134 -1.59 1.82 -14.89
CA PRO A 134 -2.96 1.89 -15.43
C PRO A 134 -3.76 0.59 -15.34
N ALA A 135 -3.08 -0.57 -15.24
CA ALA A 135 -3.73 -1.87 -15.09
C ALA A 135 -4.04 -2.23 -13.63
N THR A 136 -3.79 -1.31 -12.68
CA THR A 136 -3.89 -1.55 -11.23
C THR A 136 -4.79 -0.53 -10.53
N ARG A 137 -5.02 -0.73 -9.22
CA ARG A 137 -5.62 0.26 -8.31
C ARG A 137 -4.59 0.91 -7.40
N GLY A 138 -3.38 0.38 -7.35
CA GLY A 138 -2.28 0.92 -6.58
C GLY A 138 -0.98 0.18 -6.83
N LEU A 139 0.12 0.86 -6.56
CA LEU A 139 1.47 0.31 -6.57
C LEU A 139 1.97 0.21 -5.13
N ILE A 140 2.65 -0.88 -4.82
CA ILE A 140 3.29 -1.11 -3.51
C ILE A 140 4.79 -1.26 -3.76
N ALA A 141 5.62 -0.49 -3.08
CA ALA A 141 7.06 -0.64 -3.15
C ALA A 141 7.51 -1.86 -2.35
N GLY A 142 8.18 -2.82 -2.99
CA GLY A 142 8.79 -3.97 -2.32
C GLY A 142 10.29 -3.74 -2.10
N THR A 143 10.63 -3.02 -1.03
CA THR A 143 11.98 -2.52 -0.80
C THR A 143 13.01 -3.60 -0.50
N ASN A 144 12.58 -4.74 0.07
CA ASN A 144 13.49 -5.85 0.40
C ASN A 144 14.03 -6.53 -0.86
N ASP A 145 13.12 -7.03 -1.71
CA ASP A 145 13.50 -7.71 -2.96
C ASP A 145 14.27 -6.76 -3.89
N LEU A 146 13.79 -5.52 -4.00
CA LEU A 146 14.46 -4.53 -4.85
C LEU A 146 15.88 -4.22 -4.35
N SER A 147 16.10 -4.11 -3.04
CA SER A 147 17.44 -3.92 -2.47
C SER A 147 18.34 -5.11 -2.77
N ALA A 148 17.82 -6.32 -2.65
CA ALA A 148 18.56 -7.55 -2.92
C ALA A 148 18.94 -7.65 -4.41
N GLU A 149 17.99 -7.41 -5.34
CA GLU A 149 18.28 -7.46 -6.78
C GLU A 149 19.21 -6.35 -7.25
N LEU A 150 19.18 -5.17 -6.61
CA LEU A 150 20.11 -4.07 -6.90
C LEU A 150 21.48 -4.25 -6.25
N GLY A 151 21.67 -5.27 -5.41
CA GLY A 151 22.91 -5.52 -4.69
C GLY A 151 23.26 -4.43 -3.67
N ILE A 152 22.26 -3.78 -3.09
CA ILE A 152 22.46 -2.74 -2.07
C ILE A 152 22.96 -3.42 -0.78
N PRO A 153 24.12 -3.01 -0.24
CA PRO A 153 24.64 -3.61 0.99
C PRO A 153 23.69 -3.43 2.18
N ALA A 154 23.67 -4.42 3.06
CA ALA A 154 22.92 -4.32 4.30
C ALA A 154 23.42 -3.14 5.16
N GLY A 155 22.48 -2.38 5.76
CA GLY A 155 22.81 -1.22 6.60
C GLY A 155 22.87 0.13 5.87
N GLU A 156 22.87 0.15 4.53
CA GLU A 156 22.88 1.41 3.75
C GLU A 156 21.51 2.13 3.75
N GLY A 157 20.52 1.52 4.38
CA GLY A 157 19.15 2.02 4.38
C GLY A 157 18.58 2.12 2.95
N ARG A 158 17.74 3.11 2.71
CA ARG A 158 17.04 3.24 1.41
C ARG A 158 17.63 4.29 0.47
N ARG A 159 18.91 4.71 0.69
CA ARG A 159 19.57 5.70 -0.17
C ARG A 159 19.67 5.24 -1.62
N GLY A 160 19.99 3.95 -1.83
CA GLY A 160 20.05 3.36 -3.17
C GLY A 160 18.68 3.19 -3.85
N LEU A 161 17.59 3.32 -3.10
CA LEU A 161 16.22 3.12 -3.60
C LEU A 161 15.52 4.42 -3.99
N VAL A 162 16.10 5.60 -3.74
CA VAL A 162 15.43 6.90 -3.93
C VAL A 162 14.83 7.04 -5.32
N TYR A 163 15.57 6.73 -6.37
CA TYR A 163 15.07 6.78 -7.74
C TYR A 163 13.88 5.84 -7.96
N ALA A 164 13.98 4.61 -7.48
CA ALA A 164 12.93 3.60 -7.65
C ALA A 164 11.64 4.03 -6.92
N LEU A 165 11.75 4.50 -5.69
CA LEU A 165 10.62 4.98 -4.89
C LEU A 165 9.93 6.17 -5.54
N GLN A 166 10.70 7.16 -6.01
CA GLN A 166 10.16 8.32 -6.73
C GLN A 166 9.49 7.91 -8.05
N ARG A 167 10.07 6.97 -8.78
CA ARG A 167 9.49 6.47 -10.03
C ARG A 167 8.16 5.74 -9.81
N ILE A 168 8.04 4.96 -8.72
CA ILE A 168 6.78 4.30 -8.33
C ILE A 168 5.69 5.35 -8.05
N VAL A 169 6.02 6.39 -7.26
CA VAL A 169 5.08 7.48 -6.96
C VAL A 169 4.66 8.22 -8.24
N LEU A 170 5.61 8.61 -9.08
CA LEU A 170 5.32 9.29 -10.36
C LEU A 170 4.42 8.44 -11.26
N ALA A 171 4.69 7.14 -11.38
CA ALA A 171 3.87 6.22 -12.15
C ALA A 171 2.43 6.12 -11.60
N ALA A 172 2.29 5.99 -10.28
CA ALA A 172 0.99 5.94 -9.64
C ALA A 172 0.20 7.24 -9.84
N ARG A 173 0.84 8.40 -9.69
CA ARG A 173 0.19 9.71 -9.90
C ARG A 173 -0.22 9.93 -11.35
N ALA A 174 0.62 9.56 -12.31
CA ALA A 174 0.30 9.63 -13.73
C ALA A 174 -0.91 8.77 -14.10
N ALA A 175 -1.10 7.63 -13.45
CA ALA A 175 -2.25 6.74 -13.65
C ALA A 175 -3.46 7.05 -12.75
N GLY A 176 -3.35 7.99 -11.80
CA GLY A 176 -4.41 8.31 -10.84
C GLY A 176 -4.68 7.21 -9.81
N VAL A 177 -3.70 6.33 -9.53
CA VAL A 177 -3.83 5.22 -8.59
C VAL A 177 -3.06 5.48 -7.28
N ALA A 178 -3.31 4.66 -6.25
CA ALA A 178 -2.62 4.77 -4.97
C ALA A 178 -1.15 4.33 -5.04
N ALA A 179 -0.30 4.85 -4.15
CA ALA A 179 1.07 4.45 -3.96
C ALA A 179 1.35 4.16 -2.49
N PHE A 180 1.86 2.97 -2.19
CA PHE A 180 2.20 2.55 -0.84
C PHE A 180 3.69 2.29 -0.70
N ASP A 181 4.27 2.85 0.35
CA ASP A 181 5.67 2.68 0.70
C ASP A 181 5.97 1.26 1.19
N GLY A 182 7.24 0.85 1.12
CA GLY A 182 7.72 -0.47 1.51
C GLY A 182 7.70 -0.70 3.02
N VAL A 183 8.08 -1.92 3.43
CA VAL A 183 8.15 -2.34 4.83
C VAL A 183 9.37 -1.77 5.54
N TYR A 184 9.30 -1.65 6.87
CA TYR A 184 10.42 -1.38 7.76
C TYR A 184 10.73 -2.61 8.62
N ASN A 185 11.96 -3.14 8.52
CA ASN A 185 12.30 -4.44 9.09
C ASN A 185 12.82 -4.41 10.52
N ALA A 186 13.33 -3.25 11.00
CA ALA A 186 13.83 -3.12 12.37
C ALA A 186 12.67 -2.89 13.34
N LEU A 187 12.11 -3.97 13.90
CA LEU A 187 10.87 -3.94 14.67
C LEU A 187 11.00 -3.20 16.01
N GLU A 188 12.21 -3.09 16.56
CA GLU A 188 12.51 -2.44 17.84
C GLU A 188 13.02 -0.98 17.64
N ASP A 189 13.20 -0.53 16.41
CA ASP A 189 13.69 0.81 16.07
C ASP A 189 12.53 1.73 15.67
N GLU A 190 11.92 2.35 16.67
CA GLU A 190 10.82 3.29 16.44
C GLU A 190 11.29 4.60 15.79
N GLU A 191 12.49 5.09 16.14
CA GLU A 191 13.02 6.33 15.56
C GLU A 191 13.27 6.18 14.06
N GLY A 192 13.87 5.06 13.63
CA GLY A 192 14.05 4.76 12.23
C GLY A 192 12.74 4.57 11.48
N LEU A 193 11.73 3.94 12.09
CA LEU A 193 10.38 3.86 11.51
C LEU A 193 9.78 5.25 11.29
N VAL A 194 9.88 6.15 12.28
CA VAL A 194 9.38 7.53 12.18
C VAL A 194 10.05 8.26 11.03
N GLU A 195 11.37 8.18 10.91
CA GLU A 195 12.12 8.83 9.85
C GLU A 195 11.74 8.28 8.46
N GLU A 196 11.61 6.95 8.34
CA GLU A 196 11.22 6.33 7.09
C GLU A 196 9.78 6.68 6.69
N CYS A 197 8.85 6.75 7.63
CA CYS A 197 7.48 7.22 7.36
C CYS A 197 7.46 8.67 6.90
N ARG A 198 8.22 9.58 7.53
CA ARG A 198 8.35 10.98 7.10
C ARG A 198 8.90 11.09 5.68
N GLN A 199 9.95 10.33 5.40
CA GLN A 199 10.56 10.29 4.07
C GLN A 199 9.56 9.75 3.02
N GLY A 200 8.86 8.66 3.32
CA GLY A 200 7.85 8.08 2.42
C GLY A 200 6.73 9.07 2.12
N ARG A 201 6.23 9.77 3.14
CA ARG A 201 5.24 10.84 2.98
C ARG A 201 5.79 12.00 2.12
N ALA A 202 7.03 12.43 2.38
CA ALA A 202 7.68 13.48 1.60
C ALA A 202 7.91 13.10 0.13
N TYR A 203 8.10 11.81 -0.16
CA TYR A 203 8.15 11.30 -1.53
C TYR A 203 6.78 11.26 -2.21
N GLY A 204 5.70 11.39 -1.46
CA GLY A 204 4.33 11.42 -1.97
C GLY A 204 3.62 10.08 -1.92
N PHE A 205 4.07 9.11 -1.15
CA PHE A 205 3.29 7.90 -0.88
C PHE A 205 2.02 8.21 -0.09
N ASP A 206 0.96 7.46 -0.34
CA ASP A 206 -0.33 7.61 0.36
C ASP A 206 -0.33 6.90 1.72
N GLY A 207 0.46 5.85 1.86
CA GLY A 207 0.57 5.03 3.06
C GLY A 207 1.77 4.11 2.99
N LYS A 208 1.84 3.18 3.93
CA LYS A 208 2.98 2.26 4.13
C LYS A 208 2.54 0.84 4.38
N SER A 209 3.30 -0.11 3.83
CA SER A 209 3.23 -1.51 4.23
C SER A 209 3.84 -1.67 5.63
N VAL A 210 3.11 -2.33 6.53
CA VAL A 210 3.55 -2.64 7.89
C VAL A 210 3.47 -4.16 8.13
N ILE A 211 4.43 -4.70 8.88
CA ILE A 211 4.57 -6.14 9.13
C ILE A 211 4.46 -6.51 10.61
N HIS A 212 4.30 -5.50 11.47
CA HIS A 212 4.15 -5.72 12.91
C HIS A 212 3.11 -4.76 13.50
N PRO A 213 2.27 -5.21 14.47
CA PRO A 213 1.26 -4.37 15.10
C PRO A 213 1.79 -3.07 15.71
N ALA A 214 3.00 -3.07 16.28
CA ALA A 214 3.61 -1.88 16.88
C ALA A 214 3.87 -0.74 15.87
N GLN A 215 3.96 -1.05 14.57
CA GLN A 215 4.20 -0.06 13.52
C GLN A 215 2.94 0.73 13.13
N ILE A 216 1.75 0.19 13.40
CA ILE A 216 0.48 0.71 12.89
C ILE A 216 0.21 2.13 13.38
N ALA A 217 0.31 2.37 14.68
CA ALA A 217 0.00 3.68 15.28
C ALA A 217 0.92 4.77 14.71
N THR A 218 2.23 4.51 14.65
CA THR A 218 3.21 5.45 14.12
C THR A 218 2.98 5.71 12.62
N ALA A 219 2.74 4.68 11.82
CA ALA A 219 2.46 4.85 10.40
C ALA A 219 1.14 5.59 10.15
N ASN A 220 0.06 5.24 10.86
CA ASN A 220 -1.22 5.95 10.77
C ASN A 220 -1.08 7.43 11.09
N ARG A 221 -0.36 7.77 12.17
CA ARG A 221 -0.12 9.15 12.57
C ARG A 221 0.66 9.93 11.52
N LEU A 222 1.74 9.35 10.97
CA LEU A 222 2.64 10.06 10.06
C LEU A 222 2.15 10.12 8.62
N PHE A 223 1.37 9.16 8.15
CA PHE A 223 0.70 9.21 6.84
C PHE A 223 -0.69 9.87 6.91
N GLY A 224 -1.24 10.10 8.10
CA GLY A 224 -2.41 10.93 8.31
C GLY A 224 -2.06 12.41 8.40
N PRO A 225 -3.03 13.32 8.25
CA PRO A 225 -2.85 14.74 8.52
C PRO A 225 -2.85 15.00 10.03
N ASP A 226 -2.04 15.96 10.47
CA ASP A 226 -2.10 16.48 11.83
C ASP A 226 -3.20 17.55 12.00
N GLU A 227 -3.44 17.97 13.26
CA GLU A 227 -4.46 18.99 13.58
C GLU A 227 -4.20 20.32 12.86
N GLY A 228 -2.93 20.74 12.77
CA GLY A 228 -2.56 21.98 12.10
C GLY A 228 -2.85 21.93 10.60
N GLU A 229 -2.52 20.83 9.93
CA GLU A 229 -2.84 20.59 8.53
C GLU A 229 -4.35 20.57 8.27
N ILE A 230 -5.12 19.97 9.19
CA ILE A 230 -6.60 19.93 9.11
C ILE A 230 -7.19 21.35 9.24
N GLU A 231 -6.73 22.12 10.21
CA GLU A 231 -7.21 23.50 10.43
C GLU A 231 -6.82 24.41 9.27
N GLU A 232 -5.58 24.33 8.79
CA GLU A 232 -5.14 25.07 7.62
C GLU A 232 -5.98 24.73 6.39
N ALA A 233 -6.22 23.45 6.15
CA ALA A 233 -7.06 22.99 5.04
C ALA A 233 -8.49 23.55 5.12
N ARG A 234 -9.07 23.61 6.31
CA ARG A 234 -10.41 24.19 6.52
C ARG A 234 -10.43 25.68 6.21
N ARG A 235 -9.45 26.44 6.73
CA ARG A 235 -9.35 27.89 6.46
C ARG A 235 -9.14 28.17 4.98
N LEU A 236 -8.20 27.46 4.35
CA LEU A 236 -7.93 27.60 2.93
C LEU A 236 -9.18 27.37 2.07
N ILE A 237 -9.95 26.31 2.32
CA ILE A 237 -11.18 26.02 1.58
C ILE A 237 -12.25 27.10 1.82
N ALA A 238 -12.33 27.65 3.05
CA ALA A 238 -13.34 28.64 3.39
C ALA A 238 -13.05 30.01 2.75
N GLU A 239 -11.77 30.38 2.57
CA GLU A 239 -11.35 31.67 2.06
C GLU A 239 -11.13 31.67 0.55
N ALA A 240 -10.88 30.51 -0.08
CA ALA A 240 -10.59 30.40 -1.50
C ALA A 240 -11.80 30.83 -2.35
N THR A 241 -11.57 31.73 -3.30
CA THR A 241 -12.58 32.25 -4.24
C THR A 241 -12.50 31.63 -5.63
N GLY A 242 -11.44 30.82 -5.90
CA GLY A 242 -11.30 29.99 -7.11
C GLY A 242 -10.37 30.49 -8.19
N GLY A 243 -9.56 31.50 -7.88
CA GLY A 243 -8.51 32.04 -8.78
C GLY A 243 -7.10 31.91 -8.20
N ALA A 244 -6.15 32.56 -8.83
CA ALA A 244 -4.84 32.81 -8.20
C ALA A 244 -5.01 33.95 -7.19
N GLU A 245 -4.81 33.69 -5.92
CA GLU A 245 -5.09 34.61 -4.82
C GLU A 245 -4.07 34.49 -3.70
N ARG A 246 -4.09 35.44 -2.78
CA ARG A 246 -3.16 35.49 -1.66
C ARG A 246 -3.87 34.91 -0.41
N PHE A 247 -3.23 33.89 0.19
CA PHE A 247 -3.67 33.28 1.44
C PHE A 247 -2.49 33.22 2.41
N GLU A 248 -2.60 33.82 3.58
CA GLU A 248 -1.57 33.81 4.65
C GLU A 248 -0.14 34.13 4.14
N GLY A 249 -0.02 35.11 3.21
CA GLY A 249 1.27 35.54 2.68
C GLY A 249 1.84 34.75 1.51
N ARG A 250 1.20 33.68 1.09
CA ARG A 250 1.56 32.85 -0.08
C ARG A 250 0.50 32.92 -1.18
N MET A 251 0.91 32.63 -2.41
CA MET A 251 -0.02 32.48 -3.52
C MET A 251 -0.68 31.10 -3.48
N ILE A 252 -2.01 31.04 -3.61
CA ILE A 252 -2.76 29.82 -3.76
C ILE A 252 -3.52 29.81 -5.09
N GLU A 253 -3.78 28.63 -5.58
CA GLU A 253 -4.52 28.32 -6.81
C GLU A 253 -5.45 27.13 -6.57
N GLY A 254 -6.29 26.77 -7.54
CA GLY A 254 -7.23 25.66 -7.42
C GLY A 254 -6.62 24.34 -6.95
N MET A 255 -5.37 24.04 -7.35
CA MET A 255 -4.69 22.81 -6.90
C MET A 255 -4.46 22.76 -5.38
N HIS A 256 -4.26 23.90 -4.73
CA HIS A 256 -4.09 23.96 -3.28
C HIS A 256 -5.42 23.66 -2.57
N VAL A 257 -6.53 24.11 -3.15
CA VAL A 257 -7.89 23.76 -2.66
C VAL A 257 -8.16 22.28 -2.78
N ASP A 258 -7.76 21.65 -3.89
CA ASP A 258 -7.92 20.21 -4.08
C ASP A 258 -7.03 19.40 -3.12
N GLN A 259 -5.80 19.87 -2.85
CA GLN A 259 -4.95 19.29 -1.82
C GLN A 259 -5.57 19.42 -0.41
N ALA A 260 -6.11 20.58 -0.07
CA ALA A 260 -6.81 20.79 1.20
C ALA A 260 -8.03 19.86 1.36
N ARG A 261 -8.80 19.64 0.30
CA ARG A 261 -9.91 18.67 0.30
C ARG A 261 -9.43 17.25 0.52
N ALA A 262 -8.30 16.86 -0.09
CA ALA A 262 -7.70 15.54 0.12
C ALA A 262 -7.22 15.34 1.58
N VAL A 263 -6.64 16.37 2.20
CA VAL A 263 -6.27 16.38 3.62
C VAL A 263 -7.51 16.11 4.49
N LEU A 264 -8.61 16.86 4.27
CA LEU A 264 -9.84 16.66 5.04
C LEU A 264 -10.51 15.31 4.78
N ALA A 265 -10.40 14.77 3.58
CA ALA A 265 -10.93 13.44 3.28
C ALA A 265 -10.16 12.36 4.06
N LYS A 266 -8.84 12.50 4.14
CA LYS A 266 -7.97 11.56 4.88
C LYS A 266 -8.15 11.66 6.40
N ALA A 267 -8.40 12.86 6.93
CA ALA A 267 -8.67 13.11 8.34
C ALA A 267 -9.93 12.37 8.86
N ARG A 268 -10.88 12.02 8.00
CA ARG A 268 -12.12 11.31 8.40
C ARG A 268 -11.89 9.84 8.71
N LEU A 269 -10.71 9.30 8.41
CA LEU A 269 -10.30 7.94 8.74
C LEU A 269 -9.48 7.87 10.03
N SER A 270 -9.14 9.01 10.59
CA SER A 270 -8.31 9.19 11.79
C SER A 270 -9.13 9.12 13.08
#